data_cd9da46beed338c2e572ca0dac1293f8
#
_entry.id   cd9da46beed338c2e572ca0dac1293f8
#
_cell.length_a   1.000
_cell.length_b   1.000
_cell.length_c   1.000
_cell.angle_alpha   90.00
_cell.angle_beta   90.00
_cell.angle_gamma   90.00
#
_symmetry.space_group_name_H-M   'P 1'
#
loop_
_entity.id
_entity.type
_entity.pdbx_description
1 polymer ?
#
loop_
_entity_poly.entity_id
_entity_poly.type
_entity_poly.pdbx_seq_one_letter_code
_entity_poly.pdbx_strand_id
1 'polypeptide(L)'
;MIGFGLHLELVALLRATRGGLHPDLLAAAHAAHLGGADHVVVPVRADRRRADERDARHLQESGVLPVHLEIAPTTENVAFATQLRPAGVVLVPEPAGDRPAGRGLDVASEAARITEAAGALADAGILVAISTDPDEAQLVAANGAGALAVELHAGRYAAAASEDARVHEFLALSRSAASARALGLRVHVGHGLDYGNVTRVAALPDVEVVRGGHAVIARAMFTGLHQAVAAMRERLVRAAAEEAPIP
;
A
#
# COMPACT_ATOMS: atom_id res chain seq x y z
N MET A 1 -14.03 10.72 -2.74
CA MET A 1 -12.72 11.14 -3.34
C MET A 1 -11.72 10.03 -3.04
N ILE A 2 -10.99 9.52 -4.04
CA ILE A 2 -10.02 8.44 -3.86
C ILE A 2 -8.77 8.93 -3.14
N GLY A 3 -8.28 8.18 -2.15
CA GLY A 3 -7.05 8.49 -1.41
C GLY A 3 -5.79 8.01 -2.13
N PHE A 4 -4.66 8.68 -1.88
CA PHE A 4 -3.35 8.29 -2.40
C PHE A 4 -2.31 8.14 -1.30
N GLY A 5 -1.74 6.93 -1.16
CA GLY A 5 -0.62 6.62 -0.27
C GLY A 5 0.70 6.48 -1.03
N LEU A 6 1.71 7.24 -0.64
CA LEU A 6 3.05 7.14 -1.24
C LEU A 6 3.97 6.22 -0.45
N HIS A 7 4.48 5.15 -1.07
CA HIS A 7 5.54 4.33 -0.50
C HIS A 7 6.89 5.05 -0.54
N LEU A 8 7.53 5.16 0.62
CA LEU A 8 8.86 5.78 0.75
C LEU A 8 10.03 4.79 0.66
N GLU A 9 9.74 3.50 0.42
CA GLU A 9 10.74 2.43 0.39
C GLU A 9 11.94 2.74 -0.52
N LEU A 10 11.70 3.23 -1.75
CA LEU A 10 12.78 3.51 -2.69
C LEU A 10 13.62 4.74 -2.31
N VAL A 11 13.04 5.68 -1.58
CA VAL A 11 13.79 6.82 -1.01
C VAL A 11 14.77 6.29 0.04
N ALA A 12 14.30 5.42 0.93
CA ALA A 12 15.13 4.78 1.94
C ALA A 12 16.20 3.87 1.31
N LEU A 13 15.84 3.10 0.28
CA LEU A 13 16.78 2.24 -0.43
C LEU A 13 17.88 3.05 -1.10
N LEU A 14 17.55 4.15 -1.76
CA LEU A 14 18.55 5.05 -2.37
C LEU A 14 19.50 5.62 -1.32
N ARG A 15 18.98 6.02 -0.15
CA ARG A 15 19.82 6.44 0.99
C ARG A 15 20.78 5.33 1.43
N ALA A 16 20.26 4.11 1.55
CA ALA A 16 21.02 2.95 2.02
C ALA A 16 22.19 2.59 1.07
N THR A 17 22.10 2.87 -0.23
CA THR A 17 23.20 2.61 -1.18
C THR A 17 24.50 3.36 -0.84
N ARG A 18 24.41 4.47 -0.11
CA ARG A 18 25.57 5.28 0.31
C ARG A 18 25.84 5.21 1.81
N GLY A 19 24.90 4.69 2.61
CA GLY A 19 25.00 4.66 4.06
C GLY A 19 25.00 6.05 4.72
N GLY A 20 24.44 7.06 4.03
CA GLY A 20 24.40 8.45 4.49
C GLY A 20 23.03 8.88 5.01
N LEU A 21 22.84 10.22 5.13
CA LEU A 21 21.59 10.82 5.59
C LEU A 21 20.65 11.18 4.45
N HIS A 22 21.11 11.15 3.20
CA HIS A 22 20.34 11.57 2.04
C HIS A 22 20.10 10.44 1.05
N PRO A 23 18.92 10.46 0.36
CA PRO A 23 17.80 11.39 0.53
C PRO A 23 17.10 11.20 1.88
N ASP A 24 16.64 12.31 2.47
CA ASP A 24 15.90 12.32 3.73
C ASP A 24 14.42 11.96 3.53
N LEU A 25 13.90 11.05 4.33
CA LEU A 25 12.51 10.59 4.24
C LEU A 25 11.52 11.65 4.69
N LEU A 26 11.88 12.51 5.65
CA LEU A 26 11.02 13.60 6.08
C LEU A 26 10.87 14.65 4.99
N ALA A 27 11.97 15.01 4.31
CA ALA A 27 11.92 15.89 3.14
C ALA A 27 11.05 15.28 2.01
N ALA A 28 11.12 13.95 1.82
CA ALA A 28 10.28 13.26 0.86
C ALA A 28 8.78 13.29 1.29
N ALA A 29 8.47 13.13 2.58
CA ALA A 29 7.10 13.25 3.10
C ALA A 29 6.55 14.67 2.90
N HIS A 30 7.33 15.72 3.14
CA HIS A 30 6.93 17.10 2.85
C HIS A 30 6.62 17.30 1.36
N ALA A 31 7.49 16.83 0.46
CA ALA A 31 7.26 16.93 -0.97
C ALA A 31 6.00 16.13 -1.41
N ALA A 32 5.77 14.98 -0.80
CA ALA A 32 4.56 14.18 -1.03
C ALA A 32 3.29 14.90 -0.56
N HIS A 33 3.33 15.51 0.62
CA HIS A 33 2.22 16.32 1.15
C HIS A 33 1.87 17.48 0.21
N LEU A 34 2.86 18.25 -0.21
CA LEU A 34 2.67 19.34 -1.17
C LEU A 34 2.12 18.85 -2.52
N GLY A 35 2.45 17.64 -2.94
CA GLY A 35 1.94 17.01 -4.15
C GLY A 35 0.53 16.42 -3.99
N GLY A 36 -0.04 16.41 -2.79
CA GLY A 36 -1.40 15.93 -2.52
C GLY A 36 -1.50 14.44 -2.18
N ALA A 37 -0.43 13.83 -1.66
CA ALA A 37 -0.55 12.52 -1.00
C ALA A 37 -1.32 12.66 0.32
N ASP A 38 -2.17 11.67 0.62
CA ASP A 38 -2.99 11.66 1.84
C ASP A 38 -2.27 10.99 3.03
N HIS A 39 -1.33 10.08 2.74
CA HIS A 39 -0.49 9.43 3.74
C HIS A 39 0.80 8.89 3.10
N VAL A 40 1.77 8.58 3.93
CA VAL A 40 2.98 7.86 3.51
C VAL A 40 2.96 6.42 4.02
N VAL A 41 3.56 5.52 3.23
CA VAL A 41 3.69 4.11 3.59
C VAL A 41 5.17 3.79 3.79
N VAL A 42 5.49 3.24 4.96
CA VAL A 42 6.85 2.90 5.37
C VAL A 42 6.93 1.40 5.62
N PRO A 43 7.60 0.63 4.76
CA PRO A 43 7.83 -0.78 5.02
C PRO A 43 8.92 -0.94 6.09
N VAL A 44 8.57 -1.61 7.18
CA VAL A 44 9.54 -2.00 8.22
C VAL A 44 9.79 -3.50 8.08
N ARG A 45 11.06 -3.84 7.83
CA ARG A 45 11.50 -5.21 7.57
C ARG A 45 12.58 -5.65 8.55
N ALA A 46 12.63 -6.92 8.84
CA ALA A 46 13.62 -7.51 9.72
C ALA A 46 15.08 -7.28 9.26
N ASP A 47 15.31 -7.17 7.93
CA ASP A 47 16.64 -6.96 7.36
C ASP A 47 17.18 -5.53 7.52
N ARG A 48 16.34 -4.57 7.93
CA ARG A 48 16.67 -3.14 8.18
C ARG A 48 17.45 -2.44 7.05
N ARG A 49 17.46 -3.02 5.84
CA ARG A 49 18.22 -2.49 4.70
C ARG A 49 17.55 -1.31 4.00
N ARG A 50 16.30 -1.03 4.36
CA ARG A 50 15.46 0.00 3.74
C ARG A 50 15.07 1.05 4.77
N ALA A 51 13.80 1.40 4.87
CA ALA A 51 13.33 2.19 5.99
C ALA A 51 13.42 1.37 7.28
N ASP A 52 13.87 1.99 8.36
CA ASP A 52 13.97 1.36 9.66
C ASP A 52 12.96 1.95 10.67
N GLU A 53 12.92 1.39 11.86
CA GLU A 53 12.05 1.87 12.92
C GLU A 53 12.28 3.34 13.29
N ARG A 54 13.51 3.85 13.17
CA ARG A 54 13.85 5.26 13.45
C ARG A 54 13.23 6.18 12.43
N ASP A 55 13.23 5.80 11.16
CA ASP A 55 12.56 6.52 10.09
C ASP A 55 11.06 6.62 10.36
N ALA A 56 10.43 5.48 10.71
CA ALA A 56 9.01 5.45 11.02
C ALA A 56 8.65 6.33 12.22
N ARG A 57 9.46 6.31 13.29
CA ARG A 57 9.28 7.19 14.47
C ARG A 57 9.43 8.66 14.09
N HIS A 58 10.47 9.01 13.36
CA HIS A 58 10.73 10.38 12.95
C HIS A 58 9.62 10.95 12.07
N LEU A 59 9.11 10.15 11.13
CA LEU A 59 7.96 10.54 10.30
C LEU A 59 6.68 10.70 11.14
N GLN A 60 6.41 9.79 12.05
CA GLN A 60 5.24 9.85 12.95
C GLN A 60 5.30 11.09 13.85
N GLU A 61 6.45 11.37 14.46
CA GLU A 61 6.67 12.54 15.33
C GLU A 61 6.56 13.85 14.57
N SER A 62 6.92 13.88 13.28
CA SER A 62 6.84 15.08 12.47
C SER A 62 5.41 15.57 12.21
N GLY A 63 4.43 14.68 12.21
CA GLY A 63 3.03 15.00 11.94
C GLY A 63 2.74 15.55 10.54
N VAL A 64 3.66 15.48 9.60
CA VAL A 64 3.52 16.04 8.23
C VAL A 64 2.42 15.34 7.45
N LEU A 65 2.41 14.01 7.50
CA LEU A 65 1.38 13.15 6.91
C LEU A 65 1.10 11.97 7.85
N PRO A 66 -0.12 11.42 7.84
CA PRO A 66 -0.39 10.15 8.49
C PRO A 66 0.60 9.07 8.02
N VAL A 67 1.17 8.31 8.95
CA VAL A 67 2.09 7.22 8.66
C VAL A 67 1.33 5.90 8.67
N HIS A 68 1.45 5.12 7.59
CA HIS A 68 1.04 3.74 7.54
C HIS A 68 2.29 2.86 7.50
N LEU A 69 2.33 1.82 8.32
CA LEU A 69 3.40 0.82 8.23
C LEU A 69 2.98 -0.32 7.30
N GLU A 70 3.93 -0.83 6.55
CA GLU A 70 3.82 -2.10 5.84
C GLU A 70 4.74 -3.11 6.54
N ILE A 71 4.14 -4.14 7.16
CA ILE A 71 4.86 -5.09 8.02
C ILE A 71 4.38 -6.52 7.80
N ALA A 72 5.28 -7.48 7.98
CA ALA A 72 4.88 -8.88 8.13
C ALA A 72 4.22 -9.11 9.50
N PRO A 73 3.23 -10.03 9.62
CA PRO A 73 2.53 -10.32 10.87
C PRO A 73 3.40 -11.16 11.84
N THR A 74 4.58 -10.64 12.21
CA THR A 74 5.47 -11.21 13.21
C THR A 74 5.26 -10.53 14.56
N THR A 75 5.52 -11.24 15.66
CA THR A 75 5.39 -10.70 17.00
C THR A 75 6.21 -9.42 17.19
N GLU A 76 7.44 -9.37 16.65
CA GLU A 76 8.32 -8.20 16.73
C GLU A 76 7.73 -6.98 16.02
N ASN A 77 7.27 -7.16 14.78
CA ASN A 77 6.69 -6.09 13.98
C ASN A 77 5.38 -5.56 14.59
N VAL A 78 4.53 -6.47 15.09
CA VAL A 78 3.27 -6.11 15.76
C VAL A 78 3.55 -5.33 17.03
N ALA A 79 4.51 -5.77 17.85
CA ALA A 79 4.91 -5.05 19.07
C ALA A 79 5.45 -3.65 18.74
N PHE A 80 6.28 -3.51 17.69
CA PHE A 80 6.76 -2.22 17.23
C PHE A 80 5.61 -1.31 16.77
N ALA A 81 4.70 -1.80 15.95
CA ALA A 81 3.55 -1.03 15.46
C ALA A 81 2.62 -0.60 16.60
N THR A 82 2.35 -1.49 17.55
CA THR A 82 1.55 -1.19 18.76
C THR A 82 2.17 -0.09 19.60
N GLN A 83 3.50 -0.06 19.70
CA GLN A 83 4.26 0.97 20.41
C GLN A 83 4.25 2.32 19.69
N LEU A 84 4.43 2.30 18.36
CA LEU A 84 4.46 3.49 17.51
C LEU A 84 3.08 4.13 17.34
N ARG A 85 2.01 3.32 17.30
CA ARG A 85 0.64 3.75 17.02
C ARG A 85 0.51 4.57 15.73
N PRO A 86 0.90 4.01 14.57
CA PRO A 86 0.72 4.68 13.30
C PRO A 86 -0.78 4.83 12.98
N ALA A 87 -1.11 5.67 12.00
CA ALA A 87 -2.48 5.85 11.53
C ALA A 87 -3.07 4.55 10.93
N GLY A 88 -2.22 3.68 10.40
CA GLY A 88 -2.61 2.37 9.88
C GLY A 88 -1.45 1.41 9.71
N VAL A 89 -1.79 0.15 9.58
CA VAL A 89 -0.87 -0.95 9.26
C VAL A 89 -1.43 -1.73 8.08
N VAL A 90 -0.56 -2.06 7.13
CA VAL A 90 -0.83 -3.05 6.08
C VAL A 90 -0.03 -4.30 6.43
N LEU A 91 -0.72 -5.40 6.68
CA LEU A 91 -0.09 -6.69 6.84
C LEU A 91 0.25 -7.27 5.47
N VAL A 92 1.52 -7.60 5.26
CA VAL A 92 2.06 -8.11 4.00
C VAL A 92 2.86 -9.39 4.22
N PRO A 93 3.10 -10.21 3.17
CA PRO A 93 4.00 -11.34 3.29
C PRO A 93 5.41 -10.90 3.67
N GLU A 94 6.12 -11.75 4.41
CA GLU A 94 7.55 -11.56 4.61
C GLU A 94 8.28 -11.74 3.27
N PRO A 95 9.08 -10.76 2.84
CA PRO A 95 9.72 -10.84 1.54
C PRO A 95 10.81 -11.91 1.55
N ALA A 96 10.83 -12.74 0.52
CA ALA A 96 11.92 -13.67 0.26
C ALA A 96 13.08 -12.94 -0.44
N GLY A 97 14.05 -12.43 0.33
CA GLY A 97 15.21 -11.69 -0.19
C GLY A 97 14.91 -10.23 -0.58
N ASP A 98 15.64 -9.68 -1.57
CA ASP A 98 15.62 -8.25 -1.92
C ASP A 98 14.43 -7.81 -2.79
N ARG A 99 13.60 -8.74 -3.26
CA ARG A 99 12.43 -8.42 -4.08
C ARG A 99 11.18 -8.27 -3.24
N PRO A 100 10.28 -7.33 -3.59
CA PRO A 100 8.95 -7.30 -3.01
C PRO A 100 8.24 -8.64 -3.20
N ALA A 101 7.36 -9.01 -2.29
CA ALA A 101 6.51 -10.17 -2.49
C ALA A 101 5.68 -9.98 -3.76
N GLY A 102 5.74 -10.96 -4.67
CA GLY A 102 4.99 -10.91 -5.94
C GLY A 102 3.50 -11.21 -5.79
N ARG A 103 3.01 -11.34 -4.54
CA ARG A 103 1.63 -11.67 -4.18
C ARG A 103 1.27 -11.12 -2.81
N GLY A 104 -0.03 -11.10 -2.50
CA GLY A 104 -0.53 -10.82 -1.16
C GLY A 104 -0.29 -11.96 -0.16
N LEU A 105 -0.74 -11.77 1.08
CA LEU A 105 -0.75 -12.81 2.11
C LEU A 105 -1.69 -13.96 1.70
N ASP A 106 -1.30 -15.17 2.02
CA ASP A 106 -2.21 -16.32 2.02
C ASP A 106 -2.95 -16.37 3.37
N VAL A 107 -3.97 -15.51 3.46
CA VAL A 107 -4.72 -15.30 4.71
C VAL A 107 -5.43 -16.58 5.15
N ALA A 108 -5.95 -17.35 4.20
CA ALA A 108 -6.68 -18.56 4.50
C ALA A 108 -5.79 -19.65 5.14
N SER A 109 -4.55 -19.78 4.68
CA SER A 109 -3.61 -20.77 5.23
C SER A 109 -2.96 -20.32 6.55
N GLU A 110 -2.87 -19.00 6.78
CA GLU A 110 -2.20 -18.41 7.93
C GLU A 110 -3.19 -17.73 8.91
N ALA A 111 -4.46 -18.09 8.86
CA ALA A 111 -5.55 -17.39 9.51
C ALA A 111 -5.31 -17.13 11.01
N ALA A 112 -4.83 -18.10 11.76
CA ALA A 112 -4.60 -17.94 13.19
C ALA A 112 -3.58 -16.85 13.51
N ARG A 113 -2.43 -16.86 12.83
CA ARG A 113 -1.35 -15.85 13.00
C ARG A 113 -1.80 -14.47 12.60
N ILE A 114 -2.54 -14.38 11.48
CA ILE A 114 -3.00 -13.10 10.96
C ILE A 114 -4.09 -12.51 11.85
N THR A 115 -5.01 -13.34 12.37
CA THR A 115 -6.05 -12.91 13.32
C THR A 115 -5.45 -12.38 14.61
N GLU A 116 -4.45 -13.07 15.17
CA GLU A 116 -3.74 -12.62 16.37
C GLU A 116 -3.07 -11.25 16.14
N ALA A 117 -2.34 -11.11 15.03
CA ALA A 117 -1.67 -9.87 14.68
C ALA A 117 -2.67 -8.72 14.43
N ALA A 118 -3.75 -8.98 13.67
CA ALA A 118 -4.77 -7.98 13.39
C ALA A 118 -5.52 -7.54 14.65
N GLY A 119 -5.85 -8.50 15.55
CA GLY A 119 -6.49 -8.22 16.83
C GLY A 119 -5.63 -7.33 17.73
N ALA A 120 -4.35 -7.67 17.91
CA ALA A 120 -3.43 -6.88 18.73
C ALA A 120 -3.25 -5.44 18.20
N LEU A 121 -3.22 -5.25 16.88
CA LEU A 121 -3.15 -3.93 16.26
C LEU A 121 -4.46 -3.16 16.43
N ALA A 122 -5.60 -3.81 16.24
CA ALA A 122 -6.92 -3.20 16.39
C ALA A 122 -7.18 -2.78 17.83
N ASP A 123 -6.79 -3.58 18.83
CA ASP A 123 -6.86 -3.26 20.27
C ASP A 123 -6.02 -2.03 20.63
N ALA A 124 -4.95 -1.78 19.89
CA ALA A 124 -4.15 -0.55 20.01
C ALA A 124 -4.76 0.67 19.31
N GLY A 125 -5.94 0.52 18.66
CA GLY A 125 -6.62 1.59 17.92
C GLY A 125 -6.03 1.86 16.54
N ILE A 126 -5.29 0.93 15.98
CA ILE A 126 -4.62 1.07 14.67
C ILE A 126 -5.54 0.51 13.57
N LEU A 127 -5.70 1.26 12.47
CA LEU A 127 -6.40 0.76 11.30
C LEU A 127 -5.61 -0.39 10.67
N VAL A 128 -6.22 -1.57 10.55
CA VAL A 128 -5.57 -2.76 9.96
C VAL A 128 -6.13 -3.01 8.56
N ALA A 129 -5.23 -3.02 7.59
CA ALA A 129 -5.47 -3.54 6.25
C ALA A 129 -4.64 -4.82 6.03
N ILE A 130 -5.17 -5.78 5.28
CA ILE A 130 -4.44 -6.99 4.90
C ILE A 130 -4.23 -6.97 3.39
N SER A 131 -2.97 -7.03 2.95
CA SER A 131 -2.63 -7.16 1.53
C SER A 131 -2.84 -8.60 1.09
N THR A 132 -3.71 -8.80 0.09
CA THR A 132 -4.07 -10.14 -0.39
C THR A 132 -4.24 -10.14 -1.91
N ASP A 133 -4.13 -11.31 -2.51
CA ASP A 133 -4.46 -11.47 -3.92
C ASP A 133 -5.99 -11.29 -4.13
N PRO A 134 -6.43 -10.87 -5.33
CA PRO A 134 -7.84 -10.69 -5.64
C PRO A 134 -8.56 -12.05 -5.79
N ASP A 135 -8.82 -12.70 -4.66
CA ASP A 135 -9.43 -14.03 -4.52
C ASP A 135 -10.45 -14.04 -3.39
N GLU A 136 -11.64 -14.60 -3.64
CA GLU A 136 -12.76 -14.58 -2.70
C GLU A 136 -12.47 -15.29 -1.38
N ALA A 137 -11.76 -16.44 -1.42
CA ALA A 137 -11.42 -17.17 -0.19
C ALA A 137 -10.49 -16.34 0.70
N GLN A 138 -9.58 -15.58 0.09
CA GLN A 138 -8.68 -14.68 0.81
C GLN A 138 -9.44 -13.50 1.43
N LEU A 139 -10.44 -12.94 0.73
CA LEU A 139 -11.27 -11.85 1.26
C LEU A 139 -12.12 -12.29 2.45
N VAL A 140 -12.75 -13.48 2.35
CA VAL A 140 -13.51 -14.06 3.46
C VAL A 140 -12.61 -14.31 4.66
N ALA A 141 -11.40 -14.84 4.44
CA ALA A 141 -10.42 -15.06 5.51
C ALA A 141 -9.94 -13.74 6.14
N ALA A 142 -9.70 -12.70 5.34
CA ALA A 142 -9.29 -11.38 5.83
C ALA A 142 -10.39 -10.72 6.68
N ASN A 143 -11.66 -10.83 6.26
CA ASN A 143 -12.79 -10.38 7.05
C ASN A 143 -12.90 -11.16 8.37
N GLY A 144 -12.76 -12.49 8.32
CA GLY A 144 -12.75 -13.36 9.51
C GLY A 144 -11.60 -13.06 10.48
N ALA A 145 -10.47 -12.57 9.98
CA ALA A 145 -9.34 -12.13 10.78
C ALA A 145 -9.54 -10.74 11.44
N GLY A 146 -10.67 -10.07 11.22
CA GLY A 146 -10.99 -8.78 11.82
C GLY A 146 -10.34 -7.58 11.12
N ALA A 147 -9.91 -7.73 9.86
CA ALA A 147 -9.42 -6.60 9.08
C ALA A 147 -10.50 -5.54 8.88
N LEU A 148 -10.14 -4.27 8.95
CA LEU A 148 -11.02 -3.15 8.57
C LEU A 148 -10.98 -2.90 7.05
N ALA A 149 -9.85 -3.21 6.43
CA ALA A 149 -9.63 -3.01 5.01
C ALA A 149 -8.84 -4.19 4.41
N VAL A 150 -8.98 -4.36 3.10
CA VAL A 150 -8.07 -5.18 2.29
C VAL A 150 -7.32 -4.30 1.31
N GLU A 151 -6.05 -4.64 1.07
CA GLU A 151 -5.30 -4.10 -0.06
C GLU A 151 -5.19 -5.19 -1.12
N LEU A 152 -5.93 -5.04 -2.21
CA LEU A 152 -5.86 -5.95 -3.35
C LEU A 152 -4.51 -5.76 -4.08
N HIS A 153 -3.77 -6.86 -4.22
CA HIS A 153 -2.46 -6.87 -4.85
C HIS A 153 -2.59 -6.82 -6.37
N ALA A 154 -2.33 -5.66 -6.98
CA ALA A 154 -2.49 -5.43 -8.41
C ALA A 154 -1.28 -5.89 -9.26
N GLY A 155 -0.31 -6.61 -8.69
CA GLY A 155 0.93 -6.97 -9.39
C GLY A 155 0.71 -7.78 -10.67
N ARG A 156 -0.25 -8.71 -10.69
CA ARG A 156 -0.59 -9.49 -11.88
C ARG A 156 -1.19 -8.62 -12.98
N TYR A 157 -2.09 -7.71 -12.61
CA TYR A 157 -2.64 -6.70 -13.52
C TYR A 157 -1.55 -5.83 -14.12
N ALA A 158 -0.64 -5.32 -13.29
CA ALA A 158 0.43 -4.43 -13.71
C ALA A 158 1.47 -5.12 -14.60
N ALA A 159 1.74 -6.41 -14.36
CA ALA A 159 2.72 -7.21 -15.10
C ALA A 159 2.13 -7.96 -16.30
N ALA A 160 0.85 -7.78 -16.62
CA ALA A 160 0.19 -8.49 -17.72
C ALA A 160 0.86 -8.21 -19.06
N ALA A 161 1.26 -9.29 -19.75
CA ALA A 161 2.03 -9.22 -20.99
C ALA A 161 1.20 -8.92 -22.26
N SER A 162 -0.14 -9.02 -22.16
CA SER A 162 -1.07 -8.70 -23.25
C SER A 162 -2.27 -7.93 -22.72
N GLU A 163 -3.00 -7.26 -23.61
CA GLU A 163 -4.23 -6.56 -23.22
C GLU A 163 -5.30 -7.54 -22.72
N ASP A 164 -5.46 -8.70 -23.34
CA ASP A 164 -6.41 -9.73 -22.89
C ASP A 164 -6.08 -10.21 -21.46
N ALA A 165 -4.81 -10.47 -21.17
CA ALA A 165 -4.38 -10.82 -19.81
C ALA A 165 -4.63 -9.66 -18.82
N ARG A 166 -4.39 -8.42 -19.24
CA ARG A 166 -4.65 -7.23 -18.42
C ARG A 166 -6.15 -7.05 -18.13
N VAL A 167 -7.00 -7.25 -19.11
CA VAL A 167 -8.47 -7.23 -18.94
C VAL A 167 -8.90 -8.33 -17.97
N HIS A 168 -8.37 -9.54 -18.11
CA HIS A 168 -8.67 -10.65 -17.20
C HIS A 168 -8.33 -10.30 -15.74
N GLU A 169 -7.12 -9.81 -15.48
CA GLU A 169 -6.68 -9.44 -14.13
C GLU A 169 -7.43 -8.20 -13.60
N PHE A 170 -7.78 -7.25 -14.46
CA PHE A 170 -8.63 -6.11 -14.10
C PHE A 170 -10.02 -6.56 -13.64
N LEU A 171 -10.65 -7.50 -14.36
CA LEU A 171 -11.94 -8.06 -13.98
C LEU A 171 -11.87 -8.85 -12.65
N ALA A 172 -10.73 -9.49 -12.36
CA ALA A 172 -10.50 -10.11 -11.07
C ALA A 172 -10.46 -9.07 -9.96
N LEU A 173 -9.71 -7.97 -10.14
CA LEU A 173 -9.67 -6.84 -9.19
C LEU A 173 -11.06 -6.23 -8.98
N SER A 174 -11.82 -5.99 -10.05
CA SER A 174 -13.16 -5.41 -10.00
C SER A 174 -14.13 -6.28 -9.20
N ARG A 175 -14.17 -7.60 -9.49
CA ARG A 175 -15.02 -8.55 -8.74
C ARG A 175 -14.62 -8.61 -7.27
N SER A 176 -13.32 -8.69 -6.99
CA SER A 176 -12.81 -8.74 -5.62
C SER A 176 -13.08 -7.46 -4.83
N ALA A 177 -13.04 -6.30 -5.49
CA ALA A 177 -13.41 -5.04 -4.85
C ALA A 177 -14.89 -5.04 -4.42
N ALA A 178 -15.80 -5.46 -5.32
CA ALA A 178 -17.22 -5.57 -5.01
C ALA A 178 -17.49 -6.61 -3.90
N SER A 179 -16.84 -7.77 -3.95
CA SER A 179 -16.97 -8.82 -2.90
C SER A 179 -16.47 -8.31 -1.54
N ALA A 180 -15.33 -7.62 -1.50
CA ALA A 180 -14.80 -7.04 -0.27
C ALA A 180 -15.76 -6.01 0.34
N ARG A 181 -16.35 -5.14 -0.48
CA ARG A 181 -17.39 -4.19 -0.04
C ARG A 181 -18.62 -4.89 0.51
N ALA A 182 -19.08 -5.95 -0.14
CA ALA A 182 -20.22 -6.76 0.34
C ALA A 182 -19.94 -7.41 1.71
N LEU A 183 -18.67 -7.73 2.00
CA LEU A 183 -18.22 -8.22 3.31
C LEU A 183 -18.05 -7.08 4.36
N GLY A 184 -18.25 -5.82 3.99
CA GLY A 184 -18.07 -4.67 4.87
C GLY A 184 -16.61 -4.15 4.96
N LEU A 185 -15.70 -4.68 4.14
CA LEU A 185 -14.30 -4.26 4.11
C LEU A 185 -14.13 -2.99 3.28
N ARG A 186 -13.25 -2.11 3.71
CA ARG A 186 -12.73 -1.01 2.87
C ARG A 186 -11.74 -1.58 1.86
N VAL A 187 -11.75 -1.02 0.65
CA VAL A 187 -10.92 -1.54 -0.45
C VAL A 187 -9.81 -0.55 -0.79
N HIS A 188 -8.60 -1.02 -0.63
CA HIS A 188 -7.39 -0.37 -1.13
C HIS A 188 -6.80 -1.21 -2.26
N VAL A 189 -6.03 -0.59 -3.14
CA VAL A 189 -5.30 -1.31 -4.21
C VAL A 189 -3.87 -0.80 -4.26
N GLY A 190 -2.93 -1.73 -4.32
CA GLY A 190 -1.50 -1.42 -4.37
C GLY A 190 -0.71 -2.38 -5.25
N HIS A 191 0.58 -2.14 -5.32
CA HIS A 191 1.60 -2.92 -6.04
C HIS A 191 1.53 -2.83 -7.57
N GLY A 192 2.61 -2.32 -8.17
CA GLY A 192 2.80 -2.27 -9.62
C GLY A 192 2.01 -1.19 -10.37
N LEU A 193 1.22 -0.36 -9.66
CA LEU A 193 0.48 0.71 -10.29
C LEU A 193 1.39 1.87 -10.73
N ASP A 194 1.15 2.35 -11.93
CA ASP A 194 1.88 3.44 -12.59
C ASP A 194 0.93 4.43 -13.28
N TYR A 195 1.50 5.46 -13.94
CA TYR A 195 0.72 6.48 -14.64
C TYR A 195 -0.05 5.97 -15.86
N GLY A 196 0.29 4.79 -16.39
CA GLY A 196 -0.35 4.19 -17.56
C GLY A 196 -1.51 3.26 -17.19
N ASN A 197 -1.45 2.63 -16.01
CA ASN A 197 -2.39 1.59 -15.62
C ASN A 197 -3.32 1.95 -14.44
N VAL A 198 -3.00 3.00 -13.68
CA VAL A 198 -3.72 3.36 -12.45
C VAL A 198 -5.16 3.84 -12.69
N THR A 199 -5.42 4.49 -13.83
CA THR A 199 -6.71 5.15 -14.13
C THR A 199 -7.87 4.16 -14.08
N ARG A 200 -7.72 2.99 -14.71
CA ARG A 200 -8.77 1.95 -14.71
C ARG A 200 -9.10 1.45 -13.30
N VAL A 201 -8.07 1.25 -12.47
CA VAL A 201 -8.24 0.77 -11.10
C VAL A 201 -8.87 1.85 -10.21
N ALA A 202 -8.44 3.09 -10.37
CA ALA A 202 -8.97 4.23 -9.61
C ALA A 202 -10.43 4.59 -9.97
N ALA A 203 -10.88 4.16 -11.15
CA ALA A 203 -12.27 4.35 -11.57
C ALA A 203 -13.22 3.25 -11.04
N LEU A 204 -12.73 2.21 -10.36
CA LEU A 204 -13.58 1.23 -9.70
C LEU A 204 -14.33 1.88 -8.53
N PRO A 205 -15.66 1.76 -8.46
CA PRO A 205 -16.47 2.52 -7.49
C PRO A 205 -16.18 2.13 -6.03
N ASP A 206 -15.71 0.90 -5.81
CA ASP A 206 -15.45 0.37 -4.47
C ASP A 206 -14.04 0.69 -3.96
N VAL A 207 -13.13 1.20 -4.80
CA VAL A 207 -11.76 1.51 -4.41
C VAL A 207 -11.69 2.86 -3.70
N GLU A 208 -11.25 2.85 -2.45
CA GLU A 208 -11.13 4.05 -1.63
C GLU A 208 -9.72 4.64 -1.61
N VAL A 209 -8.69 3.78 -1.72
CA VAL A 209 -7.28 4.19 -1.64
C VAL A 209 -6.46 3.46 -2.69
N VAL A 210 -5.62 4.21 -3.38
CA VAL A 210 -4.54 3.67 -4.22
C VAL A 210 -3.21 3.90 -3.52
N ARG A 211 -2.36 2.87 -3.48
CA ARG A 211 -0.99 2.98 -2.99
C ARG A 211 0.02 2.71 -4.09
N GLY A 212 1.07 3.52 -4.13
CA GLY A 212 2.12 3.39 -5.13
C GLY A 212 3.42 4.06 -4.68
N GLY A 213 4.52 3.61 -5.24
CA GLY A 213 5.84 4.16 -4.93
C GLY A 213 6.75 4.18 -6.13
N HIS A 214 7.06 3.00 -6.70
CA HIS A 214 8.08 2.86 -7.73
C HIS A 214 7.93 3.84 -8.90
N ALA A 215 6.76 3.87 -9.54
CA ALA A 215 6.52 4.74 -10.69
C ALA A 215 6.64 6.23 -10.34
N VAL A 216 6.18 6.61 -9.13
CA VAL A 216 6.26 8.00 -8.66
C VAL A 216 7.70 8.41 -8.38
N ILE A 217 8.47 7.57 -7.69
CA ILE A 217 9.89 7.84 -7.41
C ILE A 217 10.71 7.85 -8.71
N ALA A 218 10.46 6.91 -9.63
CA ALA A 218 11.12 6.89 -10.93
C ALA A 218 10.88 8.19 -11.72
N ARG A 219 9.64 8.69 -11.76
CA ARG A 219 9.32 9.98 -12.39
C ARG A 219 9.96 11.15 -11.64
N ALA A 220 10.00 11.09 -10.32
CA ALA A 220 10.58 12.14 -9.48
C ALA A 220 12.07 12.38 -9.77
N MET A 221 12.78 11.39 -10.29
CA MET A 221 14.19 11.55 -10.76
C MET A 221 14.34 12.62 -11.82
N PHE A 222 13.30 12.91 -12.60
CA PHE A 222 13.31 13.86 -13.71
C PHE A 222 12.51 15.14 -13.42
N THR A 223 11.49 15.05 -12.54
CA THR A 223 10.55 16.17 -12.33
C THR A 223 10.59 16.73 -10.89
N GLY A 224 11.25 16.04 -9.98
CA GLY A 224 11.11 16.27 -8.54
C GLY A 224 9.86 15.60 -7.96
N LEU A 225 9.91 15.26 -6.65
CA LEU A 225 8.90 14.42 -6.00
C LEU A 225 7.53 15.10 -5.91
N HIS A 226 7.49 16.39 -5.57
CA HIS A 226 6.23 17.15 -5.52
C HIS A 226 5.46 17.04 -6.83
N GLN A 227 6.10 17.32 -7.98
CA GLN A 227 5.43 17.27 -9.28
C GLN A 227 5.03 15.85 -9.68
N ALA A 228 5.84 14.85 -9.35
CA ALA A 228 5.50 13.46 -9.62
C ALA A 228 4.27 13.03 -8.84
N VAL A 229 4.18 13.36 -7.55
CA VAL A 229 3.00 13.07 -6.72
C VAL A 229 1.78 13.82 -7.24
N ALA A 230 1.89 15.12 -7.55
CA ALA A 230 0.78 15.92 -8.09
C ALA A 230 0.23 15.33 -9.40
N ALA A 231 1.10 14.88 -10.30
CA ALA A 231 0.69 14.23 -11.54
C ALA A 231 -0.03 12.88 -11.31
N MET A 232 0.34 12.12 -10.27
CA MET A 232 -0.39 10.91 -9.89
C MET A 232 -1.76 11.27 -9.29
N ARG A 233 -1.80 12.24 -8.39
CA ARG A 233 -3.04 12.72 -7.78
C ARG A 233 -4.06 13.19 -8.82
N GLU A 234 -3.60 13.96 -9.80
CA GLU A 234 -4.46 14.43 -10.90
C GLU A 234 -5.12 13.26 -11.66
N ARG A 235 -4.37 12.19 -11.96
CA ARG A 235 -4.92 11.00 -12.61
C ARG A 235 -5.98 10.31 -11.76
N LEU A 236 -5.73 10.16 -10.47
CA LEU A 236 -6.68 9.55 -9.55
C LEU A 236 -7.98 10.36 -9.44
N VAL A 237 -7.87 11.68 -9.35
CA VAL A 237 -9.04 12.56 -9.27
C VAL A 237 -9.86 12.50 -10.56
N ARG A 238 -9.22 12.53 -11.73
CA ARG A 238 -9.92 12.40 -13.02
C ARG A 238 -10.60 11.04 -13.15
N ALA A 239 -9.90 9.95 -12.80
CA ALA A 239 -10.45 8.60 -12.89
C ALA A 239 -11.69 8.42 -12.00
N ALA A 240 -11.68 8.97 -10.80
CA ALA A 240 -12.83 8.91 -9.90
C ALA A 240 -14.02 9.76 -10.34
N ALA A 241 -13.81 10.73 -11.25
CA ALA A 241 -14.87 11.55 -11.83
C ALA A 241 -15.46 10.94 -13.13
N GLU A 242 -14.73 10.05 -13.78
CA GLU A 242 -15.15 9.31 -14.96
C GLU A 242 -15.67 7.94 -14.49
N GLU A 243 -17.00 7.68 -14.59
CA GLU A 243 -17.51 6.32 -14.38
C GLU A 243 -16.77 5.36 -15.32
N ALA A 244 -16.12 4.34 -14.74
CA ALA A 244 -15.37 3.37 -15.53
C ALA A 244 -16.31 2.68 -16.52
N PRO A 245 -16.07 2.73 -17.84
CA PRO A 245 -16.75 1.85 -18.75
C PRO A 245 -16.34 0.40 -18.41
N ILE A 246 -17.28 -0.36 -17.86
CA ILE A 246 -17.12 -1.82 -17.69
C ILE A 246 -17.11 -2.40 -19.10
N PRO A 247 -16.08 -3.15 -19.52
CA PRO A 247 -16.00 -3.76 -20.83
C PRO A 247 -17.05 -4.85 -21.03
#